data_7d4c1c0daa18b3460f2101a044b9d01a
#
_entry.id   7d4c1c0daa18b3460f2101a044b9d01a
#
_cell.length_a   1.000
_cell.length_b   1.000
_cell.length_c   1.000
_cell.angle_alpha   90.00
_cell.angle_beta   90.00
_cell.angle_gamma   90.00
#
_symmetry.space_group_name_H-M   'P 1'
#
loop_
_entity.id
_entity.type
_entity.pdbx_description
1 polymer ?
#
loop_
_entity_poly.entity_id
_entity_poly.type
_entity_poly.pdbx_seq_one_letter_code
_entity_poly.pdbx_strand_id
1 'polypeptide(L)'
;MYCPKCKGYMKSIEFEHVQIERCTKCYGIWFDRFELQDLKVLSGSEAIDMGDPEVGRAQNSNFDAICPRCEVPMMPESDKKQAHIHYEQCPDCKGVYFDAGEFRDYKELTIGEFFKSMFNRNG
;
A
#
# COMPACT_ATOMS: atom_id res chain seq x y z
N MET A 1 15.80 3.64 -5.56
CA MET A 1 15.18 2.84 -4.49
C MET A 1 14.86 1.47 -5.03
N TYR A 2 15.06 0.44 -4.23
CA TYR A 2 14.78 -0.94 -4.61
C TYR A 2 13.61 -1.51 -3.81
N CYS A 3 12.85 -2.40 -4.44
CA CYS A 3 11.66 -2.99 -3.82
C CYS A 3 12.03 -3.76 -2.54
N PRO A 4 11.28 -3.56 -1.44
CA PRO A 4 11.53 -4.29 -0.19
C PRO A 4 11.49 -5.82 -0.35
N LYS A 5 10.67 -6.33 -1.25
CA LYS A 5 10.46 -7.77 -1.40
C LYS A 5 11.20 -8.39 -2.59
N CYS A 6 10.96 -7.91 -3.81
CA CYS A 6 11.54 -8.56 -5.00
C CYS A 6 12.89 -7.96 -5.42
N LYS A 7 13.31 -6.86 -4.77
CA LYS A 7 14.58 -6.16 -5.05
C LYS A 7 14.64 -5.51 -6.43
N GLY A 8 13.51 -5.44 -7.14
CA GLY A 8 13.41 -4.73 -8.41
C GLY A 8 13.54 -3.23 -8.22
N TYR A 9 13.87 -2.52 -9.31
CA TYR A 9 13.96 -1.07 -9.26
C TYR A 9 12.58 -0.43 -9.08
N MET A 10 12.48 0.59 -8.22
CA MET A 10 11.25 1.32 -7.99
C MET A 10 11.28 2.65 -8.71
N LYS A 11 10.17 2.97 -9.38
CA LYS A 11 10.00 4.19 -10.15
C LYS A 11 9.10 5.15 -9.39
N SER A 12 9.46 6.44 -9.37
CA SER A 12 8.61 7.49 -8.81
C SER A 12 7.37 7.69 -9.66
N ILE A 13 6.22 7.74 -9.00
CA ILE A 13 4.91 8.01 -9.61
C ILE A 13 4.27 9.17 -8.87
N GLU A 14 3.74 10.14 -9.60
CA GLU A 14 3.05 11.28 -9.01
C GLU A 14 1.55 11.18 -9.25
N PHE A 15 0.78 11.41 -8.19
CA PHE A 15 -0.67 11.51 -8.26
C PHE A 15 -1.12 12.70 -7.41
N GLU A 16 -1.74 13.70 -8.04
CA GLU A 16 -2.25 14.90 -7.35
C GLU A 16 -1.21 15.54 -6.42
N HIS A 17 0.02 15.69 -6.93
CA HIS A 17 1.18 16.27 -6.21
C HIS A 17 1.74 15.39 -5.09
N VAL A 18 1.21 14.19 -4.89
CA VAL A 18 1.79 13.22 -3.95
C VAL A 18 2.66 12.24 -4.73
N GLN A 19 3.90 12.08 -4.31
CA GLN A 19 4.88 11.23 -4.96
C GLN A 19 5.03 9.91 -4.21
N ILE A 20 4.86 8.79 -4.93
CA ILE A 20 5.06 7.45 -4.36
C ILE A 20 6.07 6.69 -5.22
N GLU A 21 6.49 5.53 -4.76
CA GLU A 21 7.39 4.66 -5.52
C GLU A 21 6.69 3.35 -5.85
N ARG A 22 6.76 2.92 -7.11
CA ARG A 22 6.17 1.65 -7.55
C ARG A 22 7.23 0.76 -8.17
N CYS A 23 7.25 -0.52 -7.75
CA CYS A 23 8.19 -1.49 -8.29
C CYS A 23 7.91 -1.75 -9.76
N THR A 24 8.97 -1.73 -10.58
CA THR A 24 8.85 -2.00 -12.03
C THR A 24 8.69 -3.48 -12.35
N LYS A 25 8.89 -4.38 -11.39
CA LYS A 25 8.76 -5.82 -11.57
C LYS A 25 7.47 -6.38 -11.01
N CYS A 26 7.25 -6.25 -9.69
CA CYS A 26 6.07 -6.81 -9.04
C CYS A 26 4.92 -5.82 -8.89
N TYR A 27 5.15 -4.54 -9.19
CA TYR A 27 4.17 -3.45 -9.10
C TYR A 27 3.66 -3.17 -7.69
N GLY A 28 4.37 -3.63 -6.66
CA GLY A 28 4.12 -3.22 -5.30
C GLY A 28 4.42 -1.73 -5.11
N ILE A 29 3.82 -1.10 -4.10
CA ILE A 29 3.86 0.34 -3.90
C ILE A 29 4.42 0.69 -2.54
N TRP A 30 5.40 1.60 -2.51
CA TRP A 30 5.98 2.16 -1.31
C TRP A 30 5.43 3.55 -1.06
N PHE A 31 4.95 3.76 0.17
CA PHE A 31 4.51 5.06 0.66
C PHE A 31 5.42 5.50 1.80
N ASP A 32 6.01 6.69 1.69
CA ASP A 32 6.66 7.30 2.84
C ASP A 32 5.60 7.71 3.88
N ARG A 33 6.04 7.93 5.10
CA ARG A 33 5.16 8.36 6.18
C ARG A 33 4.30 9.54 5.72
N PHE A 34 3.00 9.46 5.98
CA PHE A 34 1.95 10.43 5.63
C PHE A 34 1.45 10.35 4.18
N GLU A 35 2.22 9.83 3.21
CA GLU A 35 1.76 9.71 1.83
C GLU A 35 0.55 8.78 1.71
N LEU A 36 0.54 7.69 2.47
CA LEU A 36 -0.58 6.77 2.47
C LEU A 36 -1.88 7.47 2.90
N GLN A 37 -1.81 8.29 3.95
CA GLN A 37 -2.97 9.01 4.44
C GLN A 37 -3.47 10.03 3.41
N ASP A 38 -2.55 10.72 2.74
CA ASP A 38 -2.89 11.69 1.70
C ASP A 38 -3.60 11.01 0.53
N LEU A 39 -3.05 9.89 0.04
CA LEU A 39 -3.62 9.17 -1.09
C LEU A 39 -4.90 8.41 -0.74
N LYS A 40 -5.06 8.00 0.51
CA LYS A 40 -6.25 7.32 0.98
C LYS A 40 -7.52 8.17 0.76
N VAL A 41 -7.41 9.48 0.90
CA VAL A 41 -8.56 10.40 0.78
C VAL A 41 -8.69 11.03 -0.61
N LEU A 42 -7.71 10.87 -1.49
CA LEU A 42 -7.77 11.43 -2.84
C LEU A 42 -8.58 10.54 -3.78
N SER A 43 -9.63 11.10 -4.37
CA SER A 43 -10.47 10.37 -5.33
C SER A 43 -9.64 9.90 -6.52
N GLY A 44 -9.82 8.62 -6.89
CA GLY A 44 -9.14 8.04 -8.05
C GLY A 44 -7.72 7.54 -7.79
N SER A 45 -7.19 7.69 -6.57
CA SER A 45 -5.81 7.27 -6.27
C SER A 45 -5.59 5.77 -6.39
N GLU A 46 -6.65 4.95 -6.35
CA GLU A 46 -6.56 3.51 -6.56
C GLU A 46 -5.95 3.16 -7.93
N ALA A 47 -6.00 4.08 -8.89
CA ALA A 47 -5.41 3.88 -10.23
C ALA A 47 -3.88 3.71 -10.19
N ILE A 48 -3.21 4.14 -9.11
CA ILE A 48 -1.76 3.92 -9.00
C ILE A 48 -1.40 2.45 -8.79
N ASP A 49 -2.36 1.64 -8.31
CA ASP A 49 -2.17 0.21 -8.08
C ASP A 49 -2.58 -0.55 -9.35
N MET A 50 -1.63 -0.68 -10.26
CA MET A 50 -1.84 -1.26 -11.59
C MET A 50 -1.41 -2.72 -11.67
N GLY A 51 -0.88 -3.28 -10.59
CA GLY A 51 -0.29 -4.60 -10.61
C GLY A 51 -1.30 -5.73 -10.64
N ASP A 52 -0.82 -6.92 -11.00
CA ASP A 52 -1.60 -8.15 -10.98
C ASP A 52 -1.81 -8.59 -9.52
N PRO A 53 -3.05 -8.68 -9.03
CA PRO A 53 -3.32 -9.14 -7.67
C PRO A 53 -2.79 -10.53 -7.36
N GLU A 54 -2.66 -11.40 -8.37
CA GLU A 54 -2.09 -12.74 -8.15
C GLU A 54 -0.61 -12.67 -7.84
N VAL A 55 0.13 -11.76 -8.49
CA VAL A 55 1.53 -11.51 -8.16
C VAL A 55 1.64 -10.97 -6.74
N GLY A 56 0.75 -10.06 -6.37
CA GLY A 56 0.70 -9.52 -5.02
C GLY A 56 0.44 -10.59 -3.97
N ARG A 57 -0.52 -11.46 -4.20
CA ARG A 57 -0.83 -12.57 -3.29
C ARG A 57 0.36 -13.51 -3.11
N ALA A 58 1.10 -13.79 -4.19
CA ALA A 58 2.31 -14.60 -4.11
C ALA A 58 3.38 -13.94 -3.23
N GLN A 59 3.45 -12.60 -3.23
CA GLN A 59 4.39 -11.87 -2.40
C GLN A 59 3.94 -11.72 -0.94
N ASN A 60 2.67 -11.93 -0.63
CA ASN A 60 2.16 -11.83 0.74
C ASN A 60 2.86 -12.79 1.71
N SER A 61 3.34 -13.93 1.22
CA SER A 61 4.09 -14.91 2.02
C SER A 61 5.58 -14.58 2.13
N ASN A 62 6.06 -13.54 1.47
CA ASN A 62 7.44 -13.10 1.57
C ASN A 62 7.59 -12.16 2.75
N PHE A 63 8.09 -12.66 3.88
CA PHE A 63 8.28 -11.90 5.11
C PHE A 63 9.69 -11.32 5.25
N ASP A 64 10.52 -11.42 4.21
CA ASP A 64 11.90 -10.92 4.22
C ASP A 64 11.99 -9.47 3.70
N ALA A 65 10.92 -8.70 3.84
CA ALA A 65 10.88 -7.32 3.38
C ALA A 65 11.87 -6.46 4.17
N ILE A 66 12.67 -5.69 3.44
CA ILE A 66 13.66 -4.76 4.02
C ILE A 66 13.29 -3.34 3.61
N CYS A 67 13.23 -2.43 4.58
CA CYS A 67 12.93 -1.04 4.30
C CYS A 67 13.95 -0.44 3.32
N PRO A 68 13.51 0.14 2.20
CA PRO A 68 14.45 0.69 1.22
C PRO A 68 15.15 1.98 1.70
N ARG A 69 14.66 2.61 2.76
CA ARG A 69 15.28 3.81 3.32
C ARG A 69 16.13 3.55 4.55
N CYS A 70 15.65 2.69 5.46
CA CYS A 70 16.34 2.45 6.74
C CYS A 70 17.19 1.19 6.75
N GLU A 71 17.00 0.31 5.75
CA GLU A 71 17.72 -0.97 5.62
C GLU A 71 17.52 -1.91 6.82
N VAL A 72 16.35 -1.80 7.46
CA VAL A 72 15.96 -2.68 8.57
C VAL A 72 14.77 -3.56 8.15
N PRO A 73 14.59 -4.72 8.80
CA PRO A 73 13.43 -5.55 8.50
C PRO A 73 12.12 -4.81 8.74
N MET A 74 11.19 -4.97 7.80
CA MET A 74 9.85 -4.43 7.93
C MET A 74 8.96 -5.41 8.68
N MET A 75 7.92 -4.88 9.33
CA MET A 75 6.98 -5.67 10.12
C MET A 75 5.70 -5.93 9.31
N PRO A 76 5.26 -7.20 9.20
CA PRO A 76 3.97 -7.48 8.59
C PRO A 76 2.84 -6.96 9.47
N GLU A 77 1.87 -6.30 8.83
CA GLU A 77 0.73 -5.71 9.50
C GLU A 77 -0.56 -6.06 8.76
N SER A 78 -1.69 -5.92 9.44
CA SER A 78 -3.01 -6.04 8.84
C SER A 78 -3.84 -4.85 9.24
N ASP A 79 -4.78 -4.43 8.37
CA ASP A 79 -5.71 -3.37 8.74
C ASP A 79 -6.58 -3.84 9.91
N LYS A 80 -6.76 -2.99 10.92
CA LYS A 80 -7.50 -3.34 12.14
C LYS A 80 -8.97 -3.65 11.87
N LYS A 81 -9.57 -2.99 10.89
CA LYS A 81 -10.97 -3.17 10.52
C LYS A 81 -11.16 -4.23 9.44
N GLN A 82 -10.10 -4.50 8.67
CA GLN A 82 -10.14 -5.36 7.51
C GLN A 82 -8.91 -6.25 7.48
N ALA A 83 -8.94 -7.30 8.27
CA ALA A 83 -7.79 -8.16 8.54
C ALA A 83 -7.23 -8.85 7.29
N HIS A 84 -7.99 -8.89 6.18
CA HIS A 84 -7.52 -9.46 4.92
C HIS A 84 -6.62 -8.51 4.12
N ILE A 85 -6.52 -7.24 4.50
CA ILE A 85 -5.62 -6.28 3.89
C ILE A 85 -4.27 -6.36 4.61
N HIS A 86 -3.26 -6.83 3.90
CA HIS A 86 -1.91 -7.01 4.45
C HIS A 86 -0.96 -5.99 3.86
N TYR A 87 -0.07 -5.49 4.69
CA TYR A 87 1.00 -4.59 4.27
C TYR A 87 2.21 -4.77 5.19
N GLU A 88 3.32 -4.18 4.83
CA GLU A 88 4.51 -4.14 5.69
C GLU A 88 4.79 -2.70 6.10
N GLN A 89 5.25 -2.51 7.34
CA GLN A 89 5.60 -1.19 7.85
C GLN A 89 7.00 -1.19 8.44
N CYS A 90 7.80 -0.16 8.13
CA CYS A 90 9.09 0.04 8.75
C CYS A 90 8.89 0.52 10.18
N PRO A 91 9.51 -0.13 11.18
CA PRO A 91 9.39 0.32 12.57
C PRO A 91 10.08 1.66 12.83
N ASP A 92 11.05 2.04 12.01
CA ASP A 92 11.84 3.25 12.21
C ASP A 92 11.24 4.47 11.50
N CYS A 93 11.08 4.41 10.17
CA CYS A 93 10.59 5.55 9.40
C CYS A 93 9.08 5.59 9.22
N LYS A 94 8.38 4.51 9.56
CA LYS A 94 6.92 4.36 9.41
C LYS A 94 6.45 4.34 7.95
N GLY A 95 7.36 4.15 7.01
CA GLY A 95 7.01 3.92 5.62
C GLY A 95 6.25 2.60 5.46
N VAL A 96 5.39 2.51 4.45
CA VAL A 96 4.48 1.37 4.25
C VAL A 96 4.63 0.82 2.84
N TYR A 97 4.60 -0.49 2.71
CA TYR A 97 4.65 -1.18 1.43
C TYR A 97 3.41 -2.05 1.26
N PHE A 98 2.73 -1.88 0.13
CA PHE A 98 1.61 -2.72 -0.29
C PHE A 98 2.01 -3.56 -1.49
N ASP A 99 1.75 -4.87 -1.44
CA ASP A 99 1.86 -5.73 -2.61
C ASP A 99 0.80 -5.33 -3.66
N ALA A 100 1.04 -5.71 -4.92
CA ALA A 100 0.13 -5.39 -6.01
C ALA A 100 -1.31 -5.81 -5.69
N GLY A 101 -2.26 -4.91 -5.91
CA GLY A 101 -3.68 -5.11 -5.64
C GLY A 101 -4.14 -4.77 -4.23
N GLU A 102 -3.23 -4.75 -3.25
CA GLU A 102 -3.61 -4.54 -1.85
C GLU A 102 -4.06 -3.10 -1.58
N PHE A 103 -3.38 -2.12 -2.16
CA PHE A 103 -3.78 -0.72 -1.99
C PHE A 103 -5.14 -0.44 -2.62
N ARG A 104 -5.39 -0.98 -3.81
CA ARG A 104 -6.68 -0.84 -4.48
C ARG A 104 -7.80 -1.43 -3.63
N ASP A 105 -7.60 -2.62 -3.09
CA ASP A 105 -8.58 -3.27 -2.22
C ASP A 105 -8.81 -2.45 -0.95
N TYR A 106 -7.73 -1.95 -0.34
CA TYR A 106 -7.80 -1.08 0.83
C TYR A 106 -8.64 0.17 0.56
N LYS A 107 -8.43 0.81 -0.60
CA LYS A 107 -9.19 1.99 -1.02
C LYS A 107 -10.67 1.69 -1.21
N GLU A 108 -11.01 0.63 -1.93
CA GLU A 108 -12.39 0.23 -2.18
C GLU A 108 -13.16 -0.02 -0.90
N LEU A 109 -12.54 -0.72 0.04
CA LEU A 109 -13.18 -1.05 1.31
C LEU A 109 -13.34 0.19 2.19
N THR A 110 -12.38 1.11 2.16
CA THR A 110 -12.47 2.38 2.90
C THR A 110 -13.63 3.22 2.38
N ILE A 111 -13.81 3.30 1.06
CA ILE A 111 -14.92 4.00 0.43
C ILE A 111 -16.25 3.33 0.80
N GLY A 112 -16.31 2.01 0.73
CA GLY A 112 -17.51 1.25 1.09
C GLY A 112 -17.94 1.49 2.54
N GLU A 113 -16.99 1.52 3.46
CA GLU A 113 -17.27 1.82 4.87
C GLU A 113 -17.78 3.24 5.05
N PHE A 114 -17.21 4.19 4.33
CA PHE A 114 -17.66 5.58 4.37
C PHE A 114 -19.13 5.70 3.95
N PHE A 115 -19.50 5.10 2.83
CA PHE A 115 -20.89 5.10 2.37
C PHE A 115 -21.82 4.42 3.35
N LYS A 116 -21.42 3.28 3.88
CA LYS A 116 -22.19 2.54 4.88
C LYS A 116 -22.43 3.38 6.14
N SER A 117 -21.42 4.10 6.58
CA SER A 117 -21.52 5.02 7.72
C SER A 117 -22.49 6.15 7.44
N MET A 118 -22.51 6.69 6.23
CA MET A 118 -23.45 7.75 5.84
C MET A 118 -24.89 7.26 5.88
N PHE A 119 -25.16 6.06 5.37
CA PHE A 119 -26.51 5.48 5.38
C PHE A 119 -26.98 5.14 6.79
N ASN A 120 -26.10 4.72 7.65
CA ASN A 120 -26.43 4.37 9.04
C ASN A 120 -26.76 5.59 9.90
N ARG A 121 -26.31 6.79 9.51
CA ARG A 121 -26.62 8.03 10.23
C ARG A 121 -28.06 8.47 10.11
N ASN A 122 -28.77 8.02 9.09
CA ASN A 122 -30.14 8.42 8.77
C ASN A 122 -31.16 7.34 9.13
N GLY A 123 -30.73 6.29 9.80
CA GLY A 123 -31.61 5.17 10.16
C GLY A 123 -31.92 5.06 11.61
#